data_0a863ad0e8d103a4e75f51e87aec4fe8
#
_entry.id   0a863ad0e8d103a4e75f51e87aec4fe8
#
_cell.length_a   1.000
_cell.length_b   1.000
_cell.length_c   1.000
_cell.angle_alpha   90.00
_cell.angle_beta   90.00
_cell.angle_gamma   90.00
#
_symmetry.space_group_name_H-M   'P 1'
#
loop_
_entity.id
_entity.type
_entity.pdbx_description
1 polymer ?
#
loop_
_entity_poly.entity_id
_entity_poly.type
_entity_poly.pdbx_seq_one_letter_code
_entity_poly.pdbx_strand_id
1 'polypeptide(L)'
;MRRIATTTLMILLVLVLGMAPAFAQSGHFLTGGGNAPRCEDIGTQVRCTGKVAGLGGTTFEITIEADGIASVECRNPGGNVAPGQDTAVTVEGTTDPQPTPRNGQFRFSITSDDPEPLPPTPTCPNAQWTAEIVDVTFTTAILSLFEDGVLSDQVTVSVS
;
A
#
# COMPACT_ATOMS: atom_id res chain seq x y z
N MET A 1 37.13 -55.53 -6.64
CA MET A 1 35.81 -55.02 -7.09
C MET A 1 34.93 -54.58 -5.92
N ARG A 2 35.47 -53.87 -4.91
CA ARG A 2 34.72 -53.50 -3.67
C ARG A 2 34.75 -52.00 -3.32
N ARG A 3 35.23 -51.14 -4.25
CA ARG A 3 35.41 -49.71 -3.99
C ARG A 3 34.52 -48.78 -4.83
N ILE A 4 33.64 -49.33 -5.68
CA ILE A 4 32.76 -48.52 -6.57
C ILE A 4 31.35 -48.35 -5.98
N ALA A 5 30.93 -49.20 -5.02
CA ALA A 5 29.57 -49.19 -4.44
C ALA A 5 29.36 -48.10 -3.38
N THR A 6 30.43 -47.56 -2.78
CA THR A 6 30.32 -46.57 -1.69
C THR A 6 30.21 -45.13 -2.17
N THR A 7 30.69 -44.81 -3.36
CA THR A 7 30.64 -43.47 -3.92
C THR A 7 29.29 -43.11 -4.54
N THR A 8 28.56 -44.12 -5.07
CA THR A 8 27.26 -43.90 -5.68
C THR A 8 26.14 -43.62 -4.65
N LEU A 9 26.29 -44.18 -3.42
CA LEU A 9 25.30 -43.95 -2.36
C LEU A 9 25.39 -42.57 -1.73
N MET A 10 26.59 -41.93 -1.75
CA MET A 10 26.76 -40.58 -1.19
C MET A 10 26.27 -39.48 -2.12
N ILE A 11 26.24 -39.70 -3.44
CA ILE A 11 25.73 -38.73 -4.42
C ILE A 11 24.19 -38.71 -4.42
N LEU A 12 23.53 -39.82 -4.11
CA LEU A 12 22.07 -39.90 -4.04
C LEU A 12 21.51 -39.21 -2.79
N LEU A 13 22.27 -39.12 -1.71
CA LEU A 13 21.83 -38.50 -0.44
C LEU A 13 21.85 -36.96 -0.46
N VAL A 14 22.65 -36.37 -1.34
CA VAL A 14 22.78 -34.90 -1.45
C VAL A 14 21.67 -34.27 -2.31
N LEU A 15 20.99 -35.04 -3.16
CA LEU A 15 19.91 -34.53 -4.03
C LEU A 15 18.55 -34.39 -3.34
N VAL A 16 18.35 -34.90 -2.12
CA VAL A 16 17.05 -34.88 -1.41
C VAL A 16 16.90 -33.67 -0.49
N LEU A 17 17.96 -32.89 -0.24
CA LEU A 17 17.95 -31.79 0.73
C LEU A 17 17.64 -30.41 0.16
N GLY A 18 17.19 -30.31 -1.10
CA GLY A 18 17.01 -29.03 -1.80
C GLY A 18 15.59 -28.63 -2.20
N MET A 19 14.55 -29.38 -1.79
CA MET A 19 13.18 -28.95 -2.04
C MET A 19 12.63 -28.18 -0.82
N ALA A 20 13.06 -26.93 -0.65
CA ALA A 20 12.26 -25.98 0.09
C ALA A 20 10.90 -25.88 -0.63
N PRO A 21 9.76 -26.00 0.07
CA PRO A 21 8.47 -25.72 -0.55
C PRO A 21 8.50 -24.26 -1.01
N ALA A 22 8.51 -24.06 -2.31
CA ALA A 22 8.19 -22.75 -2.86
C ALA A 22 6.70 -22.55 -2.55
N PHE A 23 6.40 -21.80 -1.49
CA PHE A 23 5.06 -21.26 -1.32
C PHE A 23 4.85 -20.33 -2.51
N ALA A 24 3.98 -20.73 -3.42
CA ALA A 24 3.59 -19.89 -4.53
C ALA A 24 2.77 -18.74 -3.94
N GLN A 25 3.43 -17.60 -3.74
CA GLN A 25 2.75 -16.34 -3.47
C GLN A 25 2.00 -15.99 -4.76
N SER A 26 0.68 -16.12 -4.73
CA SER A 26 -0.18 -15.93 -5.89
C SER A 26 -1.35 -14.99 -5.57
N GLY A 27 -1.28 -14.31 -4.44
CA GLY A 27 -2.25 -13.31 -4.04
C GLY A 27 -2.36 -12.21 -5.09
N HIS A 28 -3.59 -11.84 -5.45
CA HIS A 28 -3.85 -10.81 -6.44
C HIS A 28 -5.17 -10.07 -6.14
N PHE A 29 -5.26 -8.82 -6.61
CA PHE A 29 -6.50 -8.07 -6.62
C PHE A 29 -7.47 -8.62 -7.65
N LEU A 30 -8.73 -8.82 -7.28
CA LEU A 30 -9.75 -9.22 -8.24
C LEU A 30 -10.13 -8.04 -9.12
N THR A 31 -10.11 -8.23 -10.44
CA THR A 31 -10.38 -7.16 -11.43
C THR A 31 -11.82 -7.14 -11.94
N GLY A 32 -12.67 -8.09 -11.52
CA GLY A 32 -14.01 -8.29 -12.06
C GLY A 32 -15.15 -7.81 -11.16
N GLY A 33 -16.12 -7.11 -11.76
CA GLY A 33 -17.41 -6.76 -11.16
C GLY A 33 -17.30 -5.96 -9.87
N GLY A 34 -18.17 -6.24 -8.89
CA GLY A 34 -18.19 -5.57 -7.59
C GLY A 34 -17.06 -5.92 -6.61
N ASN A 35 -16.09 -6.74 -7.05
CA ASN A 35 -14.91 -7.11 -6.26
C ASN A 35 -13.65 -6.35 -6.68
N ALA A 36 -13.66 -5.68 -7.84
CA ALA A 36 -12.55 -4.86 -8.31
C ALA A 36 -12.26 -3.73 -7.30
N PRO A 37 -11.00 -3.36 -7.10
CA PRO A 37 -10.63 -2.22 -6.29
C PRO A 37 -11.30 -0.93 -6.79
N ARG A 38 -11.80 -0.14 -5.85
CA ARG A 38 -12.37 1.18 -6.09
C ARG A 38 -11.88 2.11 -5.01
N CYS A 39 -11.51 3.32 -5.41
CA CYS A 39 -11.03 4.34 -4.51
C CYS A 39 -11.91 5.58 -4.63
N GLU A 40 -12.22 6.20 -3.49
CA GLU A 40 -12.99 7.43 -3.38
C GLU A 40 -12.18 8.47 -2.62
N ASP A 41 -12.27 9.70 -3.07
CA ASP A 41 -11.77 10.87 -2.37
C ASP A 41 -12.70 11.19 -1.21
N ILE A 42 -12.16 11.34 0.00
CA ILE A 42 -12.93 11.67 1.21
C ILE A 42 -12.40 12.94 1.89
N GLY A 43 -11.86 13.87 1.11
CA GLY A 43 -11.32 15.15 1.55
C GLY A 43 -9.80 15.14 1.61
N THR A 44 -9.21 15.00 2.80
CA THR A 44 -7.73 14.94 2.93
C THR A 44 -7.17 13.52 2.77
N GLN A 45 -8.04 12.52 2.61
CA GLN A 45 -7.69 11.10 2.56
C GLN A 45 -8.33 10.40 1.38
N VAL A 46 -7.80 9.23 1.02
CA VAL A 46 -8.38 8.31 0.03
C VAL A 46 -8.83 7.04 0.73
N ARG A 47 -10.05 6.59 0.44
CA ARG A 47 -10.55 5.31 0.90
C ARG A 47 -10.69 4.34 -0.27
N CYS A 48 -10.04 3.17 -0.18
CA CYS A 48 -10.13 2.12 -1.19
C CYS A 48 -10.78 0.86 -0.61
N THR A 49 -11.63 0.23 -1.42
CA THR A 49 -12.30 -1.03 -1.10
C THR A 49 -12.12 -2.02 -2.24
N GLY A 50 -12.15 -3.32 -1.92
CA GLY A 50 -12.03 -4.35 -2.93
C GLY A 50 -11.91 -5.74 -2.33
N LYS A 51 -11.40 -6.66 -3.15
CA LYS A 51 -11.16 -8.04 -2.73
C LYS A 51 -9.87 -8.57 -3.33
N VAL A 52 -9.10 -9.29 -2.51
CA VAL A 52 -7.95 -10.10 -2.94
C VAL A 52 -8.30 -11.59 -2.86
N ALA A 53 -7.64 -12.38 -3.70
CA ALA A 53 -7.77 -13.84 -3.75
C ALA A 53 -6.42 -14.48 -4.04
N GLY A 54 -6.32 -15.81 -3.85
CA GLY A 54 -5.09 -16.56 -4.09
C GLY A 54 -4.02 -16.37 -3.03
N LEU A 55 -4.37 -15.79 -1.86
CA LEU A 55 -3.43 -15.64 -0.75
C LEU A 55 -2.90 -17.00 -0.32
N GLY A 56 -1.59 -17.20 -0.39
CA GLY A 56 -0.91 -18.46 -0.08
C GLY A 56 0.17 -18.35 1.00
N GLY A 57 0.53 -17.13 1.41
CA GLY A 57 1.48 -16.86 2.49
C GLY A 57 0.91 -17.11 3.88
N THR A 58 1.72 -16.94 4.90
CA THR A 58 1.29 -17.03 6.32
C THR A 58 0.57 -15.75 6.74
N THR A 59 1.09 -14.60 6.30
CA THR A 59 0.53 -13.28 6.53
C THR A 59 0.38 -12.53 5.22
N PHE A 60 -0.51 -11.54 5.21
CA PHE A 60 -0.63 -10.60 4.12
C PHE A 60 -0.86 -9.19 4.66
N GLU A 61 -0.56 -8.21 3.83
CA GLU A 61 -0.71 -6.78 4.10
C GLU A 61 -1.13 -6.08 2.82
N ILE A 62 -1.99 -5.09 2.92
CA ILE A 62 -2.36 -4.22 1.80
C ILE A 62 -1.97 -2.80 2.17
N THR A 63 -1.26 -2.14 1.27
CA THR A 63 -0.91 -0.72 1.39
C THR A 63 -1.61 0.10 0.32
N ILE A 64 -1.83 1.36 0.62
CA ILE A 64 -2.30 2.38 -0.30
C ILE A 64 -1.27 3.51 -0.33
N GLU A 65 -0.99 4.04 -1.52
CA GLU A 65 -0.23 5.26 -1.75
C GLU A 65 -1.00 6.08 -2.78
N ALA A 66 -1.21 7.37 -2.52
CA ALA A 66 -1.87 8.26 -3.45
C ALA A 66 -1.22 9.65 -3.45
N ASP A 67 -0.96 10.16 -4.66
CA ASP A 67 -0.49 11.53 -4.88
C ASP A 67 -1.68 12.45 -5.14
N GLY A 68 -1.63 13.64 -4.54
CA GLY A 68 -2.67 14.64 -4.69
C GLY A 68 -2.13 16.07 -4.67
N ILE A 69 -3.03 17.00 -4.92
CA ILE A 69 -2.78 18.44 -4.79
C ILE A 69 -3.60 18.95 -3.62
N ALA A 70 -2.91 19.39 -2.57
CA ALA A 70 -3.53 19.98 -1.40
C ALA A 70 -3.92 21.41 -1.64
N SER A 71 -5.17 21.75 -1.34
CA SER A 71 -5.65 23.12 -1.19
C SER A 71 -5.35 23.61 0.22
N VAL A 72 -4.69 24.76 0.33
CA VAL A 72 -4.13 25.23 1.60
C VAL A 72 -4.72 26.57 2.00
N GLU A 73 -5.06 26.69 3.27
CA GLU A 73 -5.32 27.96 3.94
C GLU A 73 -4.16 28.33 4.86
N CYS A 74 -3.83 29.62 4.89
CA CYS A 74 -2.81 30.16 5.77
C CYS A 74 -3.45 30.98 6.89
N ARG A 75 -3.11 30.68 8.14
CA ARG A 75 -3.63 31.36 9.32
C ARG A 75 -2.52 32.05 10.09
N ASN A 76 -2.67 33.34 10.36
CA ASN A 76 -1.69 34.09 11.17
C ASN A 76 -2.04 34.03 12.68
N PRO A 77 -1.10 34.43 13.58
CA PRO A 77 -1.37 34.47 15.03
C PRO A 77 -2.52 35.40 15.43
N GLY A 78 -2.90 36.37 14.59
CA GLY A 78 -4.03 37.25 14.80
C GLY A 78 -5.39 36.64 14.36
N GLY A 79 -5.38 35.41 13.84
CA GLY A 79 -6.59 34.71 13.39
C GLY A 79 -7.04 35.09 11.97
N ASN A 80 -6.30 35.92 11.23
CA ASN A 80 -6.63 36.19 9.83
C ASN A 80 -6.29 34.99 8.95
N VAL A 81 -7.14 34.72 7.97
CA VAL A 81 -7.01 33.63 7.01
C VAL A 81 -6.72 34.22 5.62
N ALA A 82 -5.84 33.58 4.88
CA ALA A 82 -5.54 33.88 3.49
C ALA A 82 -5.34 32.58 2.71
N PRO A 83 -5.58 32.57 1.38
CA PRO A 83 -5.25 31.41 0.55
C PRO A 83 -3.73 31.13 0.61
N GLY A 84 -3.39 29.84 0.77
CA GLY A 84 -2.04 29.33 0.59
C GLY A 84 -1.76 28.96 -0.87
N GLN A 85 -0.57 28.45 -1.13
CA GLN A 85 -0.22 27.86 -2.42
C GLN A 85 -0.61 26.39 -2.44
N ASP A 86 -1.31 25.97 -3.49
CA ASP A 86 -1.59 24.55 -3.71
C ASP A 86 -0.27 23.79 -3.79
N THR A 87 -0.21 22.67 -3.08
CA THR A 87 1.04 21.94 -2.86
C THR A 87 0.83 20.45 -3.12
N ALA A 88 1.76 19.83 -3.85
CA ALA A 88 1.74 18.39 -4.04
C ALA A 88 1.98 17.67 -2.69
N VAL A 89 1.18 16.67 -2.42
CA VAL A 89 1.26 15.81 -1.23
C VAL A 89 1.11 14.34 -1.62
N THR A 90 1.70 13.47 -0.84
CA THR A 90 1.52 12.02 -0.92
C THR A 90 0.90 11.55 0.38
N VAL A 91 -0.10 10.69 0.31
CA VAL A 91 -0.71 10.02 1.45
C VAL A 91 -0.51 8.52 1.34
N GLU A 92 -0.27 7.88 2.46
CA GLU A 92 -0.05 6.44 2.55
C GLU A 92 -0.99 5.84 3.60
N GLY A 93 -1.14 4.52 3.58
CA GLY A 93 -1.87 3.78 4.60
C GLY A 93 -1.63 2.28 4.48
N THR A 94 -1.91 1.56 5.55
CA THR A 94 -1.71 0.10 5.60
C THR A 94 -2.81 -0.59 6.38
N THR A 95 -3.08 -1.86 6.04
CA THR A 95 -3.96 -2.73 6.86
C THR A 95 -3.24 -3.37 8.03
N ASP A 96 -1.95 -3.14 8.19
CA ASP A 96 -1.03 -3.94 8.99
C ASP A 96 -0.99 -5.43 8.59
N PRO A 97 0.10 -6.15 8.89
CA PRO A 97 0.18 -7.59 8.60
C PRO A 97 -0.90 -8.39 9.31
N GLN A 98 -1.67 -9.17 8.55
CA GLN A 98 -2.77 -9.99 9.03
C GLN A 98 -2.56 -11.47 8.68
N PRO A 99 -3.10 -12.42 9.49
CA PRO A 99 -3.07 -13.85 9.15
C PRO A 99 -3.85 -14.13 7.86
N THR A 100 -3.28 -14.93 6.98
CA THR A 100 -3.94 -15.34 5.74
C THR A 100 -5.19 -16.18 6.04
N PRO A 101 -6.38 -15.79 5.52
CA PRO A 101 -7.61 -16.55 5.67
C PRO A 101 -7.48 -17.93 5.02
N ARG A 102 -8.11 -18.97 5.63
CA ARG A 102 -8.05 -20.36 5.14
C ARG A 102 -8.52 -20.57 3.70
N ASN A 103 -9.43 -19.71 3.23
CA ASN A 103 -9.93 -19.74 1.84
C ASN A 103 -9.10 -18.90 0.88
N GLY A 104 -8.00 -18.29 1.33
CA GLY A 104 -7.12 -17.45 0.53
C GLY A 104 -7.80 -16.20 -0.03
N GLN A 105 -8.90 -15.72 0.57
CA GLN A 105 -9.63 -14.56 0.07
C GLN A 105 -9.90 -13.56 1.20
N PHE A 106 -9.78 -12.26 0.89
CA PHE A 106 -10.05 -11.19 1.85
C PHE A 106 -10.73 -9.99 1.16
N ARG A 107 -11.78 -9.44 1.81
CA ARG A 107 -12.36 -8.16 1.42
C ARG A 107 -11.69 -7.09 2.26
N PHE A 108 -11.16 -6.07 1.61
CA PHE A 108 -10.50 -4.97 2.29
C PHE A 108 -11.29 -3.67 2.18
N SER A 109 -11.07 -2.83 3.18
CA SER A 109 -11.38 -1.42 3.19
C SER A 109 -10.20 -0.73 3.88
N ILE A 110 -9.47 0.07 3.15
CA ILE A 110 -8.29 0.78 3.63
C ILE A 110 -8.48 2.26 3.39
N THR A 111 -8.11 3.06 4.36
CA THR A 111 -8.07 4.53 4.27
C THR A 111 -6.65 4.98 4.48
N SER A 112 -6.19 5.94 3.68
CA SER A 112 -4.87 6.54 3.89
C SER A 112 -4.84 7.33 5.18
N ASP A 113 -3.64 7.58 5.69
CA ASP A 113 -3.41 8.59 6.71
C ASP A 113 -3.67 10.00 6.14
N ASP A 114 -3.80 10.99 7.01
CA ASP A 114 -3.81 12.39 6.60
C ASP A 114 -2.43 12.80 6.04
N PRO A 115 -2.38 13.75 5.10
CA PRO A 115 -1.11 14.24 4.60
C PRO A 115 -0.26 14.87 5.71
N GLU A 116 1.05 14.74 5.59
CA GLU A 116 1.99 15.39 6.51
C GLU A 116 1.80 16.91 6.53
N PRO A 117 1.93 17.55 7.72
CA PRO A 117 1.82 18.99 7.85
C PRO A 117 2.79 19.74 6.94
N LEU A 118 2.31 20.74 6.22
CA LEU A 118 3.13 21.55 5.33
C LEU A 118 3.93 22.62 6.09
N PRO A 119 5.18 22.88 5.67
CA PRO A 119 5.93 24.01 6.22
C PRO A 119 5.25 25.34 5.82
N PRO A 120 5.30 26.37 6.69
CA PRO A 120 4.65 27.65 6.41
C PRO A 120 5.22 28.37 5.16
N THR A 121 6.46 28.14 4.82
CA THR A 121 7.11 28.69 3.61
C THR A 121 7.65 27.58 2.73
N PRO A 122 7.45 27.60 1.40
CA PRO A 122 6.89 28.72 0.60
C PRO A 122 5.34 28.78 0.55
N THR A 123 4.64 27.89 1.21
CA THR A 123 3.18 27.71 1.12
C THR A 123 2.41 28.96 1.54
N CYS A 124 2.86 29.65 2.59
CA CYS A 124 2.26 30.85 3.14
C CYS A 124 3.16 32.10 2.99
N PRO A 125 2.62 33.32 3.20
CA PRO A 125 3.37 34.58 2.98
C PRO A 125 4.66 34.70 3.80
N ASN A 126 4.75 34.13 4.98
CA ASN A 126 5.96 34.10 5.79
C ASN A 126 5.88 33.02 6.89
N ALA A 127 6.99 32.78 7.58
CA ALA A 127 7.13 31.75 8.61
C ALA A 127 6.30 31.94 9.90
N GLN A 128 5.61 33.07 10.05
CA GLN A 128 4.72 33.33 11.20
C GLN A 128 3.30 32.83 10.97
N TRP A 129 2.98 32.40 9.75
CA TRP A 129 1.71 31.82 9.39
C TRP A 129 1.77 30.28 9.56
N THR A 130 0.63 29.68 9.80
CA THR A 130 0.45 28.23 9.81
C THR A 130 -0.25 27.83 8.52
N ALA A 131 0.28 26.83 7.82
CA ALA A 131 -0.35 26.22 6.67
C ALA A 131 -1.31 25.13 7.16
N GLU A 132 -2.58 25.21 6.75
CA GLU A 132 -3.63 24.23 7.05
C GLU A 132 -4.10 23.62 5.74
N ILE A 133 -3.98 22.29 5.56
CA ILE A 133 -4.54 21.58 4.42
C ILE A 133 -6.05 21.46 4.67
N VAL A 134 -6.86 22.00 3.75
CA VAL A 134 -8.32 21.99 3.88
C VAL A 134 -8.97 20.93 3.00
N ASP A 135 -8.30 20.54 1.93
CA ASP A 135 -8.76 19.52 0.98
C ASP A 135 -7.58 19.00 0.16
N VAL A 136 -7.70 17.79 -0.39
CA VAL A 136 -6.70 17.24 -1.33
C VAL A 136 -7.44 16.62 -2.51
N THR A 137 -7.10 17.03 -3.71
CA THR A 137 -7.63 16.43 -4.93
C THR A 137 -6.73 15.29 -5.38
N PHE A 138 -7.25 14.07 -5.32
CA PHE A 138 -6.56 12.86 -5.79
C PHE A 138 -7.09 12.42 -7.16
N THR A 139 -6.23 11.84 -7.99
CA THR A 139 -6.62 11.29 -9.30
C THR A 139 -6.46 9.78 -9.37
N THR A 140 -5.42 9.26 -8.75
CA THR A 140 -5.09 7.85 -8.74
C THR A 140 -4.53 7.43 -7.39
N ALA A 141 -4.74 6.17 -7.05
CA ALA A 141 -4.12 5.50 -5.91
C ALA A 141 -3.45 4.21 -6.38
N ILE A 142 -2.34 3.86 -5.77
CA ILE A 142 -1.62 2.60 -5.96
C ILE A 142 -1.94 1.71 -4.76
N LEU A 143 -2.50 0.54 -5.02
CA LEU A 143 -2.69 -0.51 -4.02
C LEU A 143 -1.64 -1.58 -4.22
N SER A 144 -0.92 -1.95 -3.17
CA SER A 144 0.06 -3.03 -3.19
C SER A 144 -0.33 -4.11 -2.20
N LEU A 145 -0.23 -5.36 -2.63
CA LEU A 145 -0.46 -6.55 -1.82
C LEU A 145 0.87 -7.22 -1.53
N PHE A 146 1.16 -7.41 -0.26
CA PHE A 146 2.34 -8.13 0.20
C PHE A 146 1.90 -9.43 0.86
N GLU A 147 2.67 -10.50 0.61
CA GLU A 147 2.54 -11.79 1.31
C GLU A 147 3.88 -12.11 1.98
N ASP A 148 3.87 -12.34 3.29
CA ASP A 148 5.07 -12.56 4.10
C ASP A 148 6.16 -11.49 3.87
N GLY A 149 5.74 -10.23 3.67
CA GLY A 149 6.60 -9.08 3.43
C GLY A 149 7.16 -8.95 2.00
N VAL A 150 6.72 -9.79 1.06
CA VAL A 150 7.12 -9.75 -0.36
C VAL A 150 5.96 -9.26 -1.21
N LEU A 151 6.22 -8.31 -2.12
CA LEU A 151 5.21 -7.80 -3.06
C LEU A 151 4.69 -8.95 -3.94
N SER A 152 3.39 -9.21 -3.85
CA SER A 152 2.69 -10.24 -4.62
C SER A 152 1.93 -9.65 -5.81
N ASP A 153 1.26 -8.51 -5.62
CA ASP A 153 0.50 -7.84 -6.68
C ASP A 153 0.41 -6.32 -6.44
N GLN A 154 0.21 -5.57 -7.50
CA GLN A 154 0.04 -4.13 -7.44
C GLN A 154 -0.93 -3.65 -8.52
N VAL A 155 -1.79 -2.71 -8.17
CA VAL A 155 -2.78 -2.14 -9.10
C VAL A 155 -2.91 -0.63 -8.90
N THR A 156 -3.02 0.10 -10.01
CA THR A 156 -3.37 1.53 -10.01
C THR A 156 -4.87 1.68 -10.22
N VAL A 157 -5.51 2.45 -9.36
CA VAL A 157 -6.96 2.66 -9.34
C VAL A 157 -7.24 4.16 -9.48
N SER A 158 -8.18 4.53 -10.34
CA SER A 158 -8.67 5.92 -10.41
C SER A 158 -9.46 6.25 -9.14
N VAL A 159 -9.24 7.44 -8.60
CA VAL A 159 -9.99 7.99 -7.46
C VAL A 159 -11.16 8.79 -8.01
N SER A 160 -12.35 8.64 -7.43
CA SER A 160 -13.60 9.27 -7.88
C SER A 160 -14.34 9.97 -6.75
#